data_69c20d4788fd587e1afaf3d79f25996b
#
_entry.id   69c20d4788fd587e1afaf3d79f25996b
#
_cell.length_a   1.000
_cell.length_b   1.000
_cell.length_c   1.000
_cell.angle_alpha   90.00
_cell.angle_beta   90.00
_cell.angle_gamma   90.00
#
_symmetry.space_group_name_H-M   'P 1'
#
loop_
_entity.id
_entity.type
_entity.pdbx_description
1 polymer ?
#
loop_
_entity_poly.entity_id
_entity_poly.type
_entity_poly.pdbx_seq_one_letter_code
_entity_poly.pdbx_strand_id
1 'polypeptide(L)'
;MNLRQMKAHMNAAYVYAGLSYCTRRKVGCVIVKDDRIISIGYNGTPAGADNCCEDHDGITKADVVHAELNALNKIPLDEDLST
;
A
#
# COMPACT_ATOMS: atom_id res chain seq x y z
N MET A 1 -21.19 -3.00 1.68
CA MET A 1 -20.53 -1.84 1.02
C MET A 1 -21.12 -1.67 -0.38
N ASN A 2 -21.58 -0.48 -0.71
CA ASN A 2 -22.15 -0.21 -2.03
C ASN A 2 -21.07 0.27 -3.02
N LEU A 3 -21.47 0.42 -4.29
CA LEU A 3 -20.54 0.79 -5.34
C LEU A 3 -19.91 2.18 -5.11
N ARG A 4 -20.67 3.13 -4.57
CA ARG A 4 -20.14 4.48 -4.29
C ARG A 4 -19.01 4.41 -3.26
N GLN A 5 -19.20 3.60 -2.20
CA GLN A 5 -18.19 3.41 -1.16
C GLN A 5 -16.97 2.69 -1.72
N MET A 6 -17.17 1.67 -2.54
CA MET A 6 -16.06 0.95 -3.18
C MET A 6 -15.21 1.89 -4.04
N LYS A 7 -15.86 2.76 -4.81
CA LYS A 7 -15.13 3.74 -5.63
C LYS A 7 -14.35 4.72 -4.78
N ALA A 8 -14.92 5.17 -3.66
CA ALA A 8 -14.21 6.08 -2.75
C ALA A 8 -12.95 5.42 -2.18
N HIS A 9 -13.04 4.15 -1.77
CA HIS A 9 -11.87 3.43 -1.24
C HIS A 9 -10.82 3.20 -2.33
N MET A 10 -11.24 2.89 -3.55
CA MET A 10 -10.30 2.76 -4.67
C MET A 10 -9.60 4.08 -4.98
N ASN A 11 -10.34 5.20 -4.94
CA ASN A 11 -9.75 6.51 -5.13
C ASN A 11 -8.73 6.83 -4.04
N ALA A 12 -9.01 6.44 -2.80
CA ALA A 12 -8.07 6.61 -1.70
C ALA A 12 -6.77 5.82 -1.98
N ALA A 13 -6.88 4.58 -2.47
CA ALA A 13 -5.71 3.79 -2.82
C ALA A 13 -4.88 4.49 -3.91
N TYR A 14 -5.51 5.07 -4.92
CA TYR A 14 -4.82 5.83 -5.94
C TYR A 14 -4.08 7.04 -5.39
N VAL A 15 -4.72 7.78 -4.47
CA VAL A 15 -4.08 8.95 -3.85
C VAL A 15 -2.84 8.51 -3.08
N TYR A 16 -2.95 7.44 -2.29
CA TYR A 16 -1.82 6.96 -1.51
C TYR A 16 -0.72 6.34 -2.36
N ALA A 17 -1.06 5.80 -3.53
CA ALA A 17 -0.05 5.34 -4.48
C ALA A 17 0.94 6.46 -4.85
N GLY A 18 0.46 7.71 -4.88
CA GLY A 18 1.30 8.87 -5.17
C GLY A 18 2.40 9.11 -4.14
N LEU A 19 2.31 8.52 -2.95
CA LEU A 19 3.35 8.63 -1.93
C LEU A 19 4.51 7.66 -2.16
N SER A 20 4.37 6.70 -3.06
CA SER A 20 5.45 5.77 -3.37
C SER A 20 6.63 6.49 -4.01
N TYR A 21 7.82 6.18 -3.56
CA TYR A 21 9.05 6.68 -4.18
C TYR A 21 9.51 5.83 -5.36
N CYS A 22 8.83 4.71 -5.62
CA CYS A 22 9.15 3.88 -6.77
C CYS A 22 8.81 4.65 -8.06
N THR A 23 9.70 4.60 -9.05
CA THR A 23 9.51 5.37 -10.29
C THR A 23 8.89 4.52 -11.38
N ARG A 24 9.17 3.21 -11.39
CA ARG A 24 8.69 2.32 -12.45
C ARG A 24 7.21 2.03 -12.29
N ARG A 25 6.75 1.84 -11.06
CA ARG A 25 5.32 1.58 -10.78
C ARG A 25 4.99 2.08 -9.38
N LYS A 26 3.93 2.85 -9.29
CA LYS A 26 3.40 3.33 -8.00
C LYS A 26 2.08 2.62 -7.74
N VAL A 27 2.03 1.86 -6.66
CA VAL A 27 0.85 1.06 -6.30
C VAL A 27 0.42 1.43 -4.89
N GLY A 28 -0.88 1.61 -4.71
CA GLY A 28 -1.47 1.85 -3.41
C GLY A 28 -2.46 0.75 -3.05
N CYS A 29 -2.64 0.55 -1.75
CA CYS A 29 -3.56 -0.43 -1.21
C CYS A 29 -4.23 0.14 0.03
N VAL A 30 -5.52 -0.13 0.16
CA VAL A 30 -6.25 0.15 1.40
C VAL A 30 -6.91 -1.13 1.87
N ILE A 31 -6.91 -1.35 3.18
CA ILE A 31 -7.63 -2.46 3.80
C ILE A 31 -8.84 -1.86 4.51
N VAL A 32 -10.01 -2.38 4.17
CA VAL A 32 -11.29 -1.84 4.63
C VAL A 32 -11.99 -2.88 5.49
N LYS A 33 -12.50 -2.45 6.64
CA LYS A 33 -13.34 -3.26 7.51
C LYS A 33 -14.48 -2.40 8.03
N ASP A 34 -15.70 -2.91 7.94
CA ASP A 34 -16.92 -2.19 8.38
C ASP A 34 -17.01 -0.80 7.74
N ASP A 35 -16.77 -0.71 6.44
CA ASP A 35 -16.77 0.52 5.63
C ASP A 35 -15.76 1.57 6.08
N ARG A 36 -14.75 1.17 6.86
CA ARG A 36 -13.67 2.08 7.29
C ARG A 36 -12.33 1.55 6.83
N ILE A 37 -11.47 2.48 6.43
CA ILE A 37 -10.09 2.14 6.11
C ILE A 37 -9.34 1.91 7.42
N ILE A 38 -8.84 0.69 7.61
CA ILE A 38 -8.08 0.33 8.82
C ILE A 38 -6.58 0.28 8.57
N SER A 39 -6.15 0.23 7.32
CA SER A 39 -4.74 0.31 6.98
C SER A 39 -4.56 0.78 5.54
N ILE A 40 -3.41 1.38 5.30
CA ILE A 40 -3.01 1.94 4.02
C ILE A 40 -1.59 1.48 3.74
N GLY A 41 -1.33 1.10 2.49
CA GLY A 41 0.00 0.73 2.06
C GLY A 41 0.30 1.25 0.67
N TYR A 42 1.56 1.43 0.38
CA TYR A 42 2.06 1.70 -0.97
C TYR A 42 3.41 1.00 -1.11
N ASN A 43 3.78 0.67 -2.34
CA ASN A 43 5.01 -0.08 -2.54
C ASN A 43 6.22 0.79 -2.23
N GLY A 44 7.28 0.17 -1.72
CA GLY A 44 8.47 0.90 -1.34
C GLY A 44 9.53 0.01 -0.71
N THR A 45 10.66 0.60 -0.39
CA THR A 45 11.74 -0.08 0.31
C THR A 45 11.36 -0.30 1.77
N PRO A 46 11.99 -1.27 2.46
CA PRO A 46 11.75 -1.48 3.89
C PRO A 46 12.04 -0.22 4.70
N ALA A 47 11.37 -0.09 5.84
CA ALA A 47 11.56 1.03 6.75
C ALA A 47 13.04 1.13 7.15
N GLY A 48 13.59 2.34 7.09
CA GLY A 48 14.99 2.59 7.41
C GLY A 48 15.97 2.41 6.26
N ALA A 49 15.53 1.83 5.14
CA ALA A 49 16.33 1.76 3.91
C ALA A 49 16.19 3.05 3.10
N ASP A 50 17.03 3.24 2.08
CA ASP A 50 16.83 4.37 1.19
C ASP A 50 15.52 4.21 0.40
N ASN A 51 14.99 5.32 -0.12
CA ASN A 51 13.70 5.32 -0.79
C ASN A 51 13.78 4.95 -2.28
N CYS A 52 14.93 4.51 -2.76
CA CYS A 52 15.11 4.17 -4.16
C CYS A 52 14.68 2.72 -4.41
N CYS A 53 13.56 2.53 -5.10
CA CYS A 53 13.00 1.20 -5.38
C CYS A 53 13.72 0.49 -6.51
N GLU A 54 14.25 1.24 -7.47
CA GLU A 54 14.92 0.71 -8.65
C GLU A 54 16.42 0.93 -8.54
N ASP A 55 17.20 0.03 -9.16
CA ASP A 55 18.64 0.22 -9.26
C ASP A 55 18.96 1.20 -10.40
N HIS A 56 20.24 1.44 -10.65
CA HIS A 56 20.68 2.39 -11.69
C HIS A 56 20.28 1.96 -13.11
N ASP A 57 19.89 0.72 -13.31
CA ASP A 57 19.39 0.20 -14.58
C ASP A 57 17.86 0.29 -14.68
N GLY A 58 17.18 0.84 -13.68
CA GLY A 58 15.73 0.97 -13.66
C GLY A 58 15.00 -0.31 -13.27
N ILE A 59 15.71 -1.31 -12.75
CA ILE A 59 15.13 -2.58 -12.33
C ILE A 59 14.75 -2.48 -10.86
N THR A 60 13.52 -2.93 -10.52
CA THR A 60 13.05 -2.92 -9.13
C THR A 60 13.95 -3.78 -8.26
N LYS A 61 14.41 -3.21 -7.14
CA LYS A 61 15.26 -3.92 -6.19
C LYS A 61 14.50 -5.07 -5.54
N ALA A 62 15.22 -6.14 -5.18
CA ALA A 62 14.62 -7.34 -4.61
C ALA A 62 13.97 -7.10 -3.23
N ASP A 63 14.42 -6.08 -2.49
CA ASP A 63 13.90 -5.77 -1.15
C ASP A 63 12.71 -4.83 -1.16
N VAL A 64 12.19 -4.45 -2.32
CA VAL A 64 11.00 -3.60 -2.40
C VAL A 64 9.78 -4.37 -1.90
N VAL A 65 9.03 -3.75 -1.01
CA VAL A 65 7.85 -4.35 -0.39
C VAL A 65 6.61 -3.92 -1.17
N HIS A 66 5.74 -4.87 -1.49
CA HIS A 66 4.50 -4.60 -2.20
C HIS A 66 3.51 -3.85 -1.30
N ALA A 67 2.62 -3.08 -1.93
CA ALA A 67 1.66 -2.23 -1.22
C ALA A 67 0.77 -3.03 -0.26
N GLU A 68 0.30 -4.21 -0.69
CA GLU A 68 -0.57 -5.07 0.11
C GLU A 68 0.14 -5.53 1.38
N LEU A 69 1.39 -5.95 1.27
CA LEU A 69 2.16 -6.40 2.42
C LEU A 69 2.45 -5.24 3.37
N ASN A 70 2.75 -4.06 2.84
CA ASN A 70 2.95 -2.87 3.67
C ASN A 70 1.68 -2.53 4.46
N ALA A 71 0.50 -2.62 3.82
CA ALA A 71 -0.76 -2.37 4.50
C ALA A 71 -1.02 -3.42 5.59
N LEU A 72 -0.79 -4.70 5.29
CA LEU A 72 -0.99 -5.79 6.25
C LEU A 72 -0.04 -5.67 7.45
N ASN A 73 1.20 -5.28 7.23
CA ASN A 73 2.19 -5.15 8.30
C ASN A 73 1.85 -4.06 9.31
N LYS A 74 1.00 -3.11 8.95
CA LYS A 74 0.60 -2.01 9.84
C LYS A 74 -0.63 -2.33 10.67
N ILE A 75 -1.29 -3.46 10.43
CA ILE A 75 -2.48 -3.84 11.17
C ILE A 75 -2.07 -4.42 12.51
N PRO A 76 -2.69 -3.98 13.63
CA PRO A 76 -2.42 -4.58 14.94
C PRO A 76 -2.71 -6.09 14.94
N LEU A 77 -1.91 -6.85 15.68
CA LEU A 77 -2.05 -8.32 15.72
C LEU A 77 -3.41 -8.78 16.25
N ASP A 78 -4.08 -7.97 17.07
CA ASP A 78 -5.37 -8.29 17.65
C ASP A 78 -6.55 -7.84 16.78
N GLU A 79 -6.30 -7.29 15.61
CA GLU A 79 -7.38 -6.87 14.71
C GLU A 79 -8.05 -8.08 14.07
N ASP A 80 -9.37 -8.16 14.18
CA ASP A 80 -10.15 -9.24 13.59
C ASP A 80 -10.45 -8.92 12.12
N LEU A 81 -9.90 -9.71 11.21
CA LEU A 81 -10.11 -9.57 9.77
C LEU A 81 -11.09 -10.60 9.21
N SER A 82 -11.77 -11.35 10.08
CA SER A 82 -12.55 -12.52 9.65
C SER A 82 -13.95 -12.18 9.13
N THR A 83 -14.42 -10.95 9.21
CA THR A 83 -15.80 -10.64 8.80
C THR A 83 -16.01 -10.60 7.31
#